data_82a01b81995c172314a641741937fb23
#
_entry.id   82a01b81995c172314a641741937fb23
#
_cell.length_a   1.000
_cell.length_b   1.000
_cell.length_c   1.000
_cell.angle_alpha   90.00
_cell.angle_beta   90.00
_cell.angle_gamma   90.00
#
_symmetry.space_group_name_H-M   'P 1'
#
loop_
_entity.id
_entity.type
_entity.pdbx_description
1 polymer ?
#
loop_
_entity_poly.entity_id
_entity_poly.type
_entity_poly.pdbx_seq_one_letter_code
_entity_poly.pdbx_strand_id
1 'polypeptide(L)'
;MLLTFLPLLLGGCTGGQEIESSLFVIAMAVDAAPEGNLTITVKALSGSQESAASGASGAQSEAGSTENLEQTETGYIVLSATAPSCLRALGLLGATTPRTVNLSQLQEIVISQTLAETDATLSILKQIHAIYRANDEAVVVVTPDHAGDFIRRQRAVLGLRLS
;
A
#
# COMPACT_ATOMS: atom_id res chain seq x y z
N MET A 1 -50.45 -8.69 18.15
CA MET A 1 -49.83 -7.78 17.17
C MET A 1 -48.43 -7.26 17.57
N LEU A 2 -47.86 -7.62 18.71
CA LEU A 2 -46.57 -7.15 19.19
C LEU A 2 -45.38 -8.04 18.74
N LEU A 3 -45.63 -9.25 18.29
CA LEU A 3 -44.60 -10.26 17.98
C LEU A 3 -44.03 -10.14 16.54
N THR A 4 -44.65 -9.33 15.69
CA THR A 4 -44.21 -9.16 14.28
C THR A 4 -43.16 -8.08 14.07
N PHE A 5 -42.83 -7.27 15.09
CA PHE A 5 -41.85 -6.20 15.01
C PHE A 5 -40.43 -6.62 15.43
N LEU A 6 -40.27 -7.80 16.02
CA LEU A 6 -38.96 -8.29 16.53
C LEU A 6 -37.93 -8.61 15.44
N PRO A 7 -38.27 -9.15 14.26
CA PRO A 7 -37.27 -9.43 13.22
C PRO A 7 -36.72 -8.20 12.50
N LEU A 8 -37.35 -7.03 12.61
CA LEU A 8 -36.92 -5.80 11.94
C LEU A 8 -35.70 -5.16 12.63
N LEU A 9 -35.37 -5.53 13.86
CA LEU A 9 -34.24 -5.02 14.64
C LEU A 9 -32.97 -5.83 14.49
N LEU A 10 -33.00 -6.97 13.79
CA LEU A 10 -31.83 -7.81 13.53
C LEU A 10 -31.17 -7.53 12.17
N GLY A 11 -31.49 -6.45 11.50
CA GLY A 11 -30.77 -5.95 10.32
C GLY A 11 -29.37 -5.48 10.72
N GLY A 12 -28.54 -6.41 11.21
CA GLY A 12 -27.16 -6.16 11.61
C GLY A 12 -26.32 -5.68 10.43
N CYS A 13 -25.42 -4.76 10.71
CA CYS A 13 -24.42 -4.17 9.84
C CYS A 13 -23.74 -5.21 8.94
N THR A 14 -24.14 -5.31 7.68
CA THR A 14 -23.48 -6.15 6.66
C THR A 14 -22.37 -5.38 5.92
N GLY A 15 -21.92 -4.25 6.45
CA GLY A 15 -20.89 -3.39 5.85
C GLY A 15 -19.49 -3.55 6.44
N GLY A 16 -19.19 -4.62 7.15
CA GLY A 16 -17.84 -4.93 7.62
C GLY A 16 -16.94 -5.28 6.43
N GLN A 17 -15.97 -4.42 6.11
CA GLN A 17 -14.90 -4.80 5.18
C GLN A 17 -14.10 -5.91 5.84
N GLU A 18 -14.12 -7.09 5.24
CA GLU A 18 -13.37 -8.25 5.76
C GLU A 18 -11.89 -7.92 5.83
N ILE A 19 -11.26 -8.12 6.99
CA ILE A 19 -9.84 -7.84 7.21
C ILE A 19 -8.97 -8.60 6.21
N GLU A 20 -9.41 -9.79 5.80
CA GLU A 20 -8.75 -10.63 4.81
C GLU A 20 -8.75 -10.04 3.40
N SER A 21 -9.71 -9.18 3.09
CA SER A 21 -9.79 -8.47 1.80
C SER A 21 -8.95 -7.18 1.76
N SER A 22 -8.25 -6.85 2.84
CA SER A 22 -7.43 -5.65 2.96
C SER A 22 -5.94 -5.95 2.89
N LEU A 23 -5.20 -5.16 2.11
CA LEU A 23 -3.76 -5.14 2.06
C LEU A 23 -3.25 -4.01 2.98
N PHE A 24 -2.89 -4.36 4.21
CA PHE A 24 -2.41 -3.37 5.18
C PHE A 24 -0.98 -2.97 4.90
N VAL A 25 -0.80 -1.76 4.39
CA VAL A 25 0.50 -1.17 4.10
C VAL A 25 1.10 -0.59 5.38
N ILE A 26 2.34 -0.99 5.69
CA ILE A 26 3.09 -0.50 6.86
C ILE A 26 4.16 0.53 6.49
N ALA A 27 4.74 0.42 5.30
CA ALA A 27 5.70 1.39 4.78
C ALA A 27 5.45 1.65 3.30
N MET A 28 5.67 2.89 2.88
CA MET A 28 5.50 3.33 1.51
C MET A 28 6.69 4.17 1.06
N ALA A 29 7.24 3.86 -0.10
CA ALA A 29 8.26 4.66 -0.75
C ALA A 29 7.70 5.40 -1.96
N VAL A 30 8.21 6.61 -2.18
CA VAL A 30 7.86 7.44 -3.33
C VAL A 30 9.15 7.92 -4.00
N ASP A 31 9.33 7.49 -5.23
CA ASP A 31 10.46 7.87 -6.08
C ASP A 31 9.99 8.65 -7.30
N ALA A 32 10.83 9.58 -7.74
CA ALA A 32 10.67 10.18 -9.05
C ALA A 32 11.03 9.14 -10.14
N ALA A 33 10.22 9.09 -11.19
CA ALA A 33 10.43 8.23 -12.36
C ALA A 33 10.55 9.07 -13.64
N PRO A 34 11.06 8.51 -14.74
CA PRO A 34 11.16 9.20 -16.01
C PRO A 34 9.82 9.80 -16.47
N GLU A 35 9.89 10.82 -17.32
CA GLU A 35 8.72 11.46 -17.92
C GLU A 35 7.75 12.10 -16.92
N GLY A 36 8.23 12.47 -15.72
CA GLY A 36 7.38 13.06 -14.68
C GLY A 36 6.47 12.06 -13.97
N ASN A 37 6.69 10.78 -14.17
CA ASN A 37 6.01 9.72 -13.43
C ASN A 37 6.54 9.60 -12.00
N LEU A 38 5.79 8.87 -11.17
CA LEU A 38 6.16 8.49 -9.81
C LEU A 38 6.17 6.97 -9.70
N THR A 39 7.19 6.42 -9.05
CA THR A 39 7.20 5.02 -8.64
C THR A 39 6.81 4.94 -7.17
N ILE A 40 5.71 4.24 -6.89
CA ILE A 40 5.27 3.95 -5.53
C ILE A 40 5.62 2.50 -5.21
N THR A 41 6.37 2.31 -4.14
CA THR A 41 6.65 0.98 -3.58
C THR A 41 6.00 0.87 -2.22
N VAL A 42 5.21 -0.17 -2.01
CA VAL A 42 4.55 -0.42 -0.72
C VAL A 42 5.04 -1.72 -0.12
N LYS A 43 5.24 -1.73 1.20
CA LYS A 43 5.48 -2.91 2.00
C LYS A 43 4.25 -3.17 2.84
N ALA A 44 3.66 -4.32 2.66
CA ALA A 44 2.41 -4.68 3.29
C ALA A 44 2.50 -6.02 4.03
N LEU A 45 1.64 -6.21 5.03
CA LEU A 45 1.51 -7.47 5.73
C LEU A 45 0.92 -8.52 4.79
N SER A 46 1.61 -9.63 4.65
CA SER A 46 1.06 -10.84 4.02
C SER A 46 0.12 -11.49 5.03
N GLY A 47 -1.17 -11.24 4.91
CA GLY A 47 -2.15 -12.00 5.70
C GLY A 47 -2.01 -13.49 5.38
N SER A 48 -1.86 -14.34 6.41
CA SER A 48 -1.78 -15.81 6.41
C SER A 48 -1.24 -16.47 5.11
N GLN A 49 -0.26 -17.33 5.28
CA GLN A 49 0.35 -18.18 4.26
C GLN A 49 -0.67 -18.92 3.39
N GLU A 50 -1.24 -18.28 2.40
CA GLU A 50 -1.76 -18.98 1.25
C GLU A 50 -0.80 -18.77 0.11
N SER A 51 -0.19 -19.87 -0.24
CA SER A 51 0.69 -20.11 -1.36
C SER A 51 0.34 -19.23 -2.55
N ALA A 52 1.20 -18.29 -2.87
CA ALA A 52 1.21 -17.66 -4.19
C ALA A 52 1.76 -18.68 -5.19
N ALA A 53 0.97 -19.71 -5.45
CA ALA A 53 1.14 -20.59 -6.60
C ALA A 53 -0.08 -20.40 -7.49
N SER A 54 0.19 -19.93 -8.66
CA SER A 54 -0.65 -19.96 -9.86
C SER A 54 -1.39 -18.66 -10.24
N GLY A 55 -0.99 -18.14 -11.40
CA GLY A 55 -1.90 -17.62 -12.38
C GLY A 55 -1.86 -16.12 -12.67
N ALA A 56 -0.74 -15.57 -13.07
CA ALA A 56 -0.76 -14.35 -13.86
C ALA A 56 -0.48 -14.71 -15.33
N SER A 57 -1.50 -15.15 -16.04
CA SER A 57 -1.48 -15.12 -17.49
C SER A 57 -2.48 -14.08 -17.98
N GLY A 58 -1.96 -13.02 -18.59
CA GLY A 58 -2.58 -12.31 -19.69
C GLY A 58 -3.58 -11.23 -19.35
N ALA A 59 -3.09 -10.00 -19.20
CA ALA A 59 -3.74 -8.83 -19.78
C ALA A 59 -2.67 -7.76 -20.02
N GLN A 60 -2.21 -7.66 -21.25
CA GLN A 60 -1.47 -6.50 -21.73
C GLN A 60 -2.44 -5.32 -21.78
N SER A 61 -2.19 -4.33 -20.92
CA SER A 61 -2.76 -3.00 -21.07
C SER A 61 -1.61 -2.01 -20.97
N GLU A 62 -1.38 -1.31 -22.06
CA GLU A 62 -0.39 -0.26 -22.18
C GLU A 62 -0.56 0.82 -21.10
N ALA A 63 0.58 1.31 -20.59
CA ALA A 63 0.79 2.42 -19.66
C ALA A 63 0.82 2.10 -18.15
N GLY A 64 1.74 1.28 -17.73
CA GLY A 64 2.12 1.11 -16.33
C GLY A 64 2.88 -0.19 -16.12
N SER A 65 4.19 -0.08 -15.87
CA SER A 65 4.98 -1.26 -15.53
C SER A 65 4.73 -1.63 -14.08
N THR A 66 4.14 -2.79 -13.83
CA THR A 66 4.09 -3.42 -12.51
C THR A 66 5.32 -4.28 -12.37
N GLU A 67 6.32 -3.81 -11.63
CA GLU A 67 7.52 -4.58 -11.31
C GLU A 67 7.31 -5.36 -10.01
N ASN A 68 7.34 -6.68 -10.16
CA ASN A 68 7.70 -7.72 -9.22
C ASN A 68 7.04 -7.78 -7.84
N LEU A 69 6.28 -8.87 -7.66
CA LEU A 69 5.94 -9.45 -6.36
C LEU A 69 7.22 -10.07 -5.77
N GLU A 70 7.90 -9.39 -4.86
CA GLU A 70 8.95 -9.96 -4.04
C GLU A 70 8.35 -10.41 -2.70
N GLN A 71 8.21 -11.72 -2.51
CA GLN A 71 7.94 -12.27 -1.18
C GLN A 71 9.20 -12.19 -0.33
N THR A 72 9.16 -11.38 0.69
CA THR A 72 10.19 -11.38 1.72
C THR A 72 9.90 -12.51 2.72
N GLU A 73 10.92 -13.24 3.15
CA GLU A 73 10.85 -14.43 4.04
C GLU A 73 10.16 -14.19 5.42
N THR A 74 9.64 -13.01 5.68
CA THR A 74 9.17 -12.55 7.00
C THR A 74 7.70 -12.16 7.06
N GLY A 75 6.84 -12.70 6.19
CA GLY A 75 5.39 -12.39 6.26
C GLY A 75 5.02 -10.99 5.73
N TYR A 76 5.88 -10.39 4.92
CA TYR A 76 5.62 -9.15 4.19
C TYR A 76 5.68 -9.39 2.68
N ILE A 77 4.91 -8.60 1.95
CA ILE A 77 5.01 -8.49 0.51
C ILE A 77 5.42 -7.07 0.14
N VAL A 78 6.22 -6.95 -0.91
CA VAL A 78 6.60 -5.66 -1.49
C VAL A 78 6.04 -5.57 -2.90
N LEU A 79 5.31 -4.50 -3.18
CA LEU A 79 4.70 -4.23 -4.48
C LEU A 79 5.15 -2.86 -4.96
N SER A 80 5.41 -2.73 -6.26
CA SER A 80 5.77 -1.45 -6.88
C SER A 80 4.90 -1.19 -8.10
N ALA A 81 4.55 0.08 -8.30
CA ALA A 81 3.87 0.54 -9.51
C ALA A 81 4.35 1.93 -9.90
N THR A 82 4.50 2.16 -11.20
CA THR A 82 4.88 3.46 -11.77
C THR A 82 3.69 4.06 -12.51
N ALA A 83 3.37 5.31 -12.23
CA ALA A 83 2.27 6.03 -12.87
C ALA A 83 2.46 7.56 -12.81
N PRO A 84 1.70 8.33 -13.59
CA PRO A 84 1.78 9.79 -13.60
C PRO A 84 1.36 10.46 -12.28
N SER A 85 0.72 9.74 -11.38
CA SER A 85 0.30 10.28 -10.08
C SER A 85 0.27 9.20 -9.00
N CYS A 86 0.40 9.62 -7.74
CA CYS A 86 0.32 8.73 -6.57
C CYS A 86 -1.01 7.94 -6.56
N LEU A 87 -2.13 8.61 -6.82
CA LEU A 87 -3.45 7.98 -6.87
C LEU A 87 -3.52 6.87 -7.92
N ARG A 88 -2.96 7.13 -9.11
CA ARG A 88 -2.95 6.16 -10.20
C ARG A 88 -2.06 4.96 -9.86
N ALA A 89 -0.87 5.20 -9.30
CA ALA A 89 0.04 4.15 -8.88
C ALA A 89 -0.58 3.24 -7.80
N LEU A 90 -1.20 3.82 -6.77
CA LEU A 90 -1.90 3.06 -5.74
C LEU A 90 -3.11 2.29 -6.29
N GLY A 91 -3.82 2.88 -7.25
CA GLY A 91 -4.89 2.18 -7.98
C GLY A 91 -4.40 0.96 -8.77
N LEU A 92 -3.24 1.08 -9.43
CA LEU A 92 -2.59 -0.04 -10.11
C LEU A 92 -2.17 -1.14 -9.13
N LEU A 93 -1.59 -0.78 -7.99
CA LEU A 93 -1.26 -1.74 -6.93
C LEU A 93 -2.49 -2.50 -6.43
N GLY A 94 -3.61 -1.78 -6.23
CA GLY A 94 -4.89 -2.41 -5.87
C GLY A 94 -5.43 -3.34 -6.95
N ALA A 95 -5.18 -3.05 -8.22
CA ALA A 95 -5.63 -3.90 -9.33
C ALA A 95 -4.78 -5.17 -9.52
N THR A 96 -3.54 -5.19 -8.99
CA THR A 96 -2.64 -6.37 -9.07
C THR A 96 -2.88 -7.38 -7.96
N THR A 97 -3.66 -7.03 -6.95
CA THR A 97 -3.99 -7.91 -5.83
C THR A 97 -5.50 -8.03 -5.70
N PRO A 98 -6.04 -9.18 -5.25
CA PRO A 98 -7.47 -9.29 -4.95
C PRO A 98 -7.87 -8.52 -3.67
N ARG A 99 -6.96 -7.70 -3.14
CA ARG A 99 -7.13 -6.99 -1.87
C ARG A 99 -7.16 -5.47 -2.07
N THR A 100 -7.91 -4.78 -1.24
CA THR A 100 -7.97 -3.32 -1.22
C THR A 100 -6.77 -2.75 -0.46
N VAL A 101 -6.03 -1.83 -1.08
CA VAL A 101 -4.91 -1.14 -0.43
C VAL A 101 -5.42 -0.29 0.73
N ASN A 102 -4.92 -0.54 1.94
CA ASN A 102 -5.31 0.14 3.16
C ASN A 102 -4.08 0.76 3.83
N LEU A 103 -4.06 2.10 3.93
CA LEU A 103 -2.96 2.87 4.50
C LEU A 103 -3.20 3.27 5.97
N SER A 104 -4.26 2.78 6.61
CA SER A 104 -4.56 3.13 8.02
C SER A 104 -3.49 2.66 9.01
N GLN A 105 -2.66 1.70 8.61
CA GLN A 105 -1.56 1.16 9.41
C GLN A 105 -0.17 1.66 8.94
N LEU A 106 -0.16 2.67 8.08
CA LEU A 106 1.06 3.24 7.55
C LEU A 106 1.88 3.87 8.69
N GLN A 107 3.12 3.43 8.84
CA GLN A 107 4.05 3.90 9.89
C GLN A 107 5.12 4.81 9.32
N GLU A 108 5.49 4.59 8.05
CA GLU A 108 6.60 5.27 7.42
C GLU A 108 6.32 5.61 5.96
N ILE A 109 6.65 6.83 5.56
CA ILE A 109 6.67 7.29 4.18
C ILE A 109 8.11 7.68 3.85
N VAL A 110 8.76 6.93 2.97
CA VAL A 110 10.12 7.21 2.51
C VAL A 110 10.06 7.93 1.18
N ILE A 111 10.76 9.04 1.05
CA ILE A 111 10.79 9.86 -0.17
C ILE A 111 12.24 9.96 -0.64
N SER A 112 12.51 9.73 -1.93
CA SER A 112 13.83 9.98 -2.50
C SER A 112 14.17 11.46 -2.44
N GLN A 113 15.43 11.80 -2.22
CA GLN A 113 15.89 13.18 -2.16
C GLN A 113 15.55 13.95 -3.43
N THR A 114 15.69 13.34 -4.59
CA THR A 114 15.37 13.96 -5.88
C THR A 114 13.91 14.41 -5.96
N LEU A 115 12.99 13.64 -5.36
CA LEU A 115 11.59 14.03 -5.30
C LEU A 115 11.35 15.06 -4.18
N ALA A 116 12.02 14.90 -3.02
CA ALA A 116 11.86 15.78 -1.87
C ALA A 116 12.24 17.24 -2.16
N GLU A 117 13.17 17.46 -3.10
CA GLU A 117 13.60 18.78 -3.57
C GLU A 117 12.58 19.46 -4.52
N THR A 118 11.49 18.78 -4.86
CA THR A 118 10.45 19.31 -5.74
C THR A 118 9.21 19.78 -4.97
N ASP A 119 8.50 20.76 -5.54
CA ASP A 119 7.22 21.22 -4.98
C ASP A 119 6.12 20.15 -5.01
N ALA A 120 6.30 19.09 -5.80
CA ALA A 120 5.35 18.00 -5.91
C ALA A 120 5.20 17.20 -4.61
N THR A 121 6.25 17.12 -3.78
CA THR A 121 6.27 16.34 -2.54
C THR A 121 5.13 16.69 -1.59
N LEU A 122 4.92 17.98 -1.35
CA LEU A 122 3.84 18.40 -0.45
C LEU A 122 2.45 18.03 -0.99
N SER A 123 2.27 18.14 -2.31
CA SER A 123 1.03 17.75 -2.97
C SER A 123 0.78 16.24 -2.84
N ILE A 124 1.81 15.43 -3.01
CA ILE A 124 1.74 13.97 -2.87
C ILE A 124 1.37 13.59 -1.44
N LEU A 125 2.04 14.15 -0.43
CA LEU A 125 1.74 13.88 0.98
C LEU A 125 0.30 14.25 1.35
N LYS A 126 -0.19 15.40 0.89
CA LYS A 126 -1.58 15.81 1.07
C LYS A 126 -2.57 14.84 0.42
N GLN A 127 -2.27 14.33 -0.77
CA GLN A 127 -3.11 13.35 -1.46
C GLN A 127 -3.17 12.03 -0.70
N ILE A 128 -2.03 11.53 -0.22
CA ILE A 128 -1.95 10.30 0.57
C ILE A 128 -2.82 10.43 1.82
N HIS A 129 -2.67 11.52 2.55
CA HIS A 129 -3.44 11.77 3.77
C HIS A 129 -4.94 11.93 3.50
N ALA A 130 -5.32 12.80 2.55
CA ALA A 130 -6.72 13.15 2.32
C ALA A 130 -7.54 12.02 1.69
N ILE A 131 -6.96 11.23 0.77
CA ILE A 131 -7.69 10.23 -0.01
C ILE A 131 -7.66 8.86 0.67
N TYR A 132 -6.51 8.48 1.20
CA TYR A 132 -6.30 7.14 1.74
C TYR A 132 -6.42 7.06 3.26
N ARG A 133 -6.72 8.19 3.93
CA ARG A 133 -6.80 8.25 5.39
C ARG A 133 -5.58 7.59 6.05
N ALA A 134 -4.40 7.91 5.51
CA ALA A 134 -3.15 7.41 6.06
C ALA A 134 -3.06 7.79 7.54
N ASN A 135 -2.37 6.97 8.31
CA ASN A 135 -2.15 7.24 9.72
C ASN A 135 -1.45 8.59 9.90
N ASP A 136 -2.01 9.46 10.75
CA ASP A 136 -1.47 10.80 11.04
C ASP A 136 -0.13 10.76 11.77
N GLU A 137 0.20 9.62 12.39
CA GLU A 137 1.46 9.38 13.11
C GLU A 137 2.56 8.83 12.19
N ALA A 138 2.29 8.65 10.89
CA ALA A 138 3.28 8.15 9.95
C ALA A 138 4.48 9.12 9.85
N VAL A 139 5.68 8.57 10.03
CA VAL A 139 6.92 9.34 9.93
C VAL A 139 7.31 9.52 8.47
N VAL A 140 7.70 10.72 8.07
CA VAL A 140 8.25 11.00 6.75
C VAL A 140 9.76 11.01 6.82
N VAL A 141 10.40 10.18 6.00
CA VAL A 141 11.86 10.02 5.91
C VAL A 141 12.32 10.39 4.50
N VAL A 142 13.41 11.12 4.38
CA VAL A 142 14.06 11.40 3.10
C VAL A 142 15.34 10.58 3.01
N THR A 143 15.51 9.88 1.89
CA THR A 143 16.71 9.08 1.60
C THR A 143 17.45 9.65 0.39
N PRO A 144 18.82 9.68 0.40
CA PRO A 144 19.59 10.08 -0.77
C PRO A 144 19.47 9.06 -1.92
N ASP A 145 19.22 7.80 -1.61
CA ASP A 145 19.06 6.70 -2.56
C ASP A 145 17.60 6.58 -3.04
N HIS A 146 17.33 5.57 -3.89
CA HIS A 146 15.97 5.18 -4.24
C HIS A 146 15.19 4.73 -3.00
N ALA A 147 14.07 5.38 -2.74
CA ALA A 147 13.23 5.11 -1.57
C ALA A 147 12.65 3.68 -1.59
N GLY A 148 12.33 3.15 -2.77
CA GLY A 148 11.88 1.78 -2.94
C GLY A 148 12.94 0.76 -2.49
N ASP A 149 14.21 0.99 -2.81
CA ASP A 149 15.30 0.11 -2.40
C ASP A 149 15.54 0.18 -0.88
N PHE A 150 15.36 1.34 -0.29
CA PHE A 150 15.42 1.50 1.15
C PHE A 150 14.41 0.60 1.85
N ILE A 151 13.15 0.62 1.43
CA ILE A 151 12.09 -0.23 2.02
C ILE A 151 12.36 -1.72 1.78
N ARG A 152 12.88 -2.12 0.59
CA ARG A 152 13.21 -3.52 0.30
C ARG A 152 14.31 -4.05 1.20
N ARG A 153 15.34 -3.24 1.48
CA ARG A 153 16.47 -3.60 2.35
C ARG A 153 16.13 -3.55 3.84
N GLN A 154 15.13 -2.78 4.20
CA GLN A 154 14.68 -2.65 5.58
C GLN A 154 14.09 -3.98 6.05
N ARG A 155 14.90 -4.80 6.71
CA ARG A 155 14.41 -6.00 7.40
C ARG A 155 13.44 -5.56 8.49
N ALA A 156 12.39 -6.33 8.70
CA ALA A 156 11.44 -6.08 9.78
C ALA A 156 12.16 -6.15 11.13
N VAL A 157 12.75 -5.06 11.56
CA VAL A 157 13.41 -4.92 12.86
C VAL A 157 12.38 -4.89 14.01
N LEU A 158 11.10 -4.81 13.68
CA LEU A 158 9.99 -4.74 14.65
C LEU A 158 9.72 -6.04 15.43
N GLY A 159 10.40 -7.15 15.10
CA GLY A 159 10.26 -8.42 15.83
C GLY A 159 11.23 -8.64 16.99
N LEU A 160 12.21 -7.77 17.23
CA LEU A 160 13.30 -8.02 18.19
C LEU A 160 13.31 -7.10 19.41
N ARG A 161 12.20 -6.43 19.73
CA ARG A 161 12.16 -5.55 20.90
C ARG A 161 11.17 -5.98 21.97
N LEU A 162 11.03 -7.27 22.23
CA LEU A 162 10.39 -7.81 23.43
C LEU A 162 11.15 -9.05 23.90
N SER A 163 12.27 -8.84 24.53
CA SER A 163 12.87 -9.78 25.52
C SER A 163 13.68 -9.00 26.52
#